data_e239b10f80eba0915e363113d8213392
#
_entry.id   e239b10f80eba0915e363113d8213392
#
_cell.length_a   1.000
_cell.length_b   1.000
_cell.length_c   1.000
_cell.angle_alpha   90.00
_cell.angle_beta   90.00
_cell.angle_gamma   90.00
#
_symmetry.space_group_name_H-M   'P 1'
#
loop_
_entity.id
_entity.type
_entity.pdbx_description
1 polymer ?
#
loop_
_entity_poly.entity_id
_entity_poly.type
_entity_poly.pdbx_seq_one_letter_code
_entity_poly.pdbx_strand_id
1 'polypeptide(L)'
;MASPSRIGEVIGALRRGTVPEAGLDLLAVGLSRFEGTLSDELDQVAVGRGHFKAVRGEYGCGKTFFGRWLQEQARGRGFATSEVQASETETPLHRMETVYRRLCERLATSEGDGAFRSVVDGWFYTLEQDVLADGRMDPDDAEALVQATDNLMEQRLGDVTRVAPAFSAALRAYRQALLREDAATAEGLIAWVSGQPTVAAAVKRVAGIRGSIDHFGATSFLAGLLTILRDSGFAGLVLVFDEVETLQRMRADTRDKGLNALRQWLDEIDAGRFPGLYLLVTGTPAFFDGPQGAQRLPPLAQRLHTDFATEARFDNPRAVQIRLPGFGHEALCEVGRRVRDLYAQHSKVSERIGSLADDAYLADLATAVTGQLGGKVGIAPRLYLKKLVSDVLDRIDQFPDFDPRAHYALTVSDTELTRSERAMRGASHHPGPLPEGEGEEERLRRGIVGIDDIELPQ
;
A
#
# COMPACT_ATOMS: atom_id res chain seq x y z
N MET A 1 -8.29 23.82 -8.99
CA MET A 1 -6.94 24.04 -8.41
C MET A 1 -6.86 23.27 -7.10
N ALA A 2 -5.73 22.64 -6.82
CA ALA A 2 -5.54 21.96 -5.54
C ALA A 2 -5.47 22.97 -4.39
N SER A 3 -5.93 22.59 -3.18
CA SER A 3 -5.85 23.46 -2.02
C SER A 3 -4.40 23.68 -1.60
N PRO A 4 -4.05 24.85 -1.03
CA PRO A 4 -2.69 25.12 -0.54
C PRO A 4 -2.17 24.07 0.44
N SER A 5 -3.03 23.57 1.33
CA SER A 5 -2.67 22.51 2.29
C SER A 5 -2.26 21.22 1.56
N ARG A 6 -3.03 20.79 0.57
CA ARG A 6 -2.75 19.59 -0.22
C ARG A 6 -1.43 19.68 -1.00
N ILE A 7 -1.14 20.84 -1.58
CA ILE A 7 0.15 21.11 -2.24
C ILE A 7 1.28 21.04 -1.22
N GLY A 8 1.11 21.66 -0.04
CA GLY A 8 2.10 21.65 1.04
C GLY A 8 2.45 20.23 1.52
N GLU A 9 1.45 19.35 1.65
CA GLU A 9 1.64 17.93 2.01
C GLU A 9 2.43 17.17 0.96
N VAL A 10 2.07 17.35 -0.32
CA VAL A 10 2.80 16.73 -1.45
C VAL A 10 4.26 17.17 -1.44
N ILE A 11 4.52 18.47 -1.44
CA ILE A 11 5.89 19.01 -1.45
C ILE A 11 6.66 18.56 -0.21
N GLY A 12 6.03 18.54 0.97
CA GLY A 12 6.62 18.05 2.21
C GLY A 12 7.03 16.57 2.14
N ALA A 13 6.21 15.72 1.55
CA ALA A 13 6.55 14.30 1.35
C ALA A 13 7.71 14.12 0.36
N LEU A 14 7.69 14.84 -0.78
CA LEU A 14 8.78 14.80 -1.76
C LEU A 14 10.11 15.30 -1.18
N ARG A 15 10.07 16.34 -0.34
CA ARG A 15 11.24 16.85 0.40
C ARG A 15 11.89 15.77 1.28
N ARG A 16 11.07 14.94 1.94
CA ARG A 16 11.55 13.79 2.72
C ARG A 16 11.97 12.60 1.84
N GLY A 17 11.64 12.60 0.55
CA GLY A 17 11.85 11.47 -0.35
C GLY A 17 10.89 10.31 -0.10
N THR A 18 9.66 10.61 0.36
CA THR A 18 8.58 9.64 0.58
C THR A 18 7.46 9.83 -0.43
N VAL A 19 6.63 8.79 -0.60
CA VAL A 19 5.41 8.89 -1.40
C VAL A 19 4.37 9.67 -0.58
N PRO A 20 3.71 10.71 -1.15
CA PRO A 20 2.63 11.41 -0.47
C PRO A 20 1.47 10.49 -0.08
N GLU A 21 0.73 10.86 0.95
CA GLU A 21 -0.48 10.14 1.38
C GLU A 21 -1.74 10.63 0.65
N ALA A 22 -1.70 11.87 0.16
CA ALA A 22 -2.77 12.50 -0.62
C ALA A 22 -2.20 13.39 -1.73
N GLY A 23 -3.01 13.75 -2.72
CA GLY A 23 -2.59 14.59 -3.85
C GLY A 23 -1.79 13.83 -4.91
N LEU A 24 -1.95 12.52 -4.97
CA LEU A 24 -1.23 11.65 -5.90
C LEU A 24 -1.65 11.88 -7.36
N ASP A 25 -2.90 12.30 -7.59
CA ASP A 25 -3.40 12.72 -8.90
C ASP A 25 -2.60 13.88 -9.50
N LEU A 26 -2.07 14.78 -8.66
CA LEU A 26 -1.22 15.90 -9.09
C LEU A 26 0.11 15.44 -9.69
N LEU A 27 0.59 14.28 -9.26
CA LEU A 27 1.88 13.70 -9.66
C LEU A 27 1.75 12.53 -10.64
N ALA A 28 0.53 12.02 -10.87
CA ALA A 28 0.29 10.82 -11.67
C ALA A 28 0.70 11.02 -13.13
N VAL A 29 1.80 10.41 -13.54
CA VAL A 29 2.33 10.41 -14.91
C VAL A 29 2.22 9.00 -15.48
N GLY A 30 1.65 8.87 -16.68
CA GLY A 30 1.54 7.60 -17.42
C GLY A 30 0.51 6.60 -16.85
N LEU A 31 -0.34 6.99 -15.90
CA LEU A 31 -1.36 6.13 -15.30
C LEU A 31 -2.72 6.17 -16.00
N SER A 32 -2.97 7.13 -16.89
CA SER A 32 -4.25 7.31 -17.59
C SER A 32 -4.71 6.06 -18.34
N ARG A 33 -3.77 5.26 -18.85
CA ARG A 33 -4.10 4.00 -19.55
C ARG A 33 -4.79 2.95 -18.66
N PHE A 34 -4.67 3.06 -17.34
CA PHE A 34 -5.28 2.15 -16.38
C PHE A 34 -6.61 2.66 -15.84
N GLU A 35 -6.86 3.98 -15.88
CA GLU A 35 -8.00 4.64 -15.22
C GLU A 35 -9.35 4.03 -15.60
N GLY A 36 -9.62 3.86 -16.89
CA GLY A 36 -10.88 3.29 -17.36
C GLY A 36 -11.13 1.88 -16.84
N THR A 37 -10.11 1.00 -16.94
CA THR A 37 -10.24 -0.38 -16.46
C THR A 37 -10.41 -0.48 -14.95
N LEU A 38 -9.61 0.28 -14.19
CA LEU A 38 -9.71 0.30 -12.73
C LEU A 38 -11.05 0.88 -12.27
N SER A 39 -11.56 1.88 -12.99
CA SER A 39 -12.90 2.41 -12.75
C SER A 39 -13.98 1.34 -12.91
N ASP A 40 -13.97 0.61 -14.04
CA ASP A 40 -14.91 -0.49 -14.30
C ASP A 40 -14.82 -1.60 -13.24
N GLU A 41 -13.60 -1.93 -12.79
CA GLU A 41 -13.37 -2.93 -11.74
C GLU A 41 -13.89 -2.47 -10.38
N LEU A 42 -13.67 -1.19 -10.00
CA LEU A 42 -14.23 -0.61 -8.78
C LEU A 42 -15.77 -0.59 -8.82
N ASP A 43 -16.39 -0.31 -9.98
CA ASP A 43 -17.85 -0.37 -10.13
C ASP A 43 -18.39 -1.79 -9.91
N GLN A 44 -17.68 -2.82 -10.37
CA GLN A 44 -18.06 -4.21 -10.10
C GLN A 44 -17.94 -4.55 -8.61
N VAL A 45 -16.92 -4.02 -7.91
CA VAL A 45 -16.77 -4.22 -6.47
C VAL A 45 -17.87 -3.50 -5.70
N ALA A 46 -18.25 -2.29 -6.11
CA ALA A 46 -19.35 -1.54 -5.48
C ALA A 46 -20.69 -2.28 -5.52
N VAL A 47 -20.96 -3.07 -6.57
CA VAL A 47 -22.15 -3.93 -6.63
C VAL A 47 -21.98 -5.29 -5.91
N GLY A 48 -20.90 -5.46 -5.16
CA GLY A 48 -20.67 -6.60 -4.27
C GLY A 48 -19.88 -7.76 -4.87
N ARG A 49 -19.17 -7.57 -5.98
CA ARG A 49 -18.21 -8.57 -6.46
C ARG A 49 -16.89 -8.44 -5.69
N GLY A 50 -16.18 -9.55 -5.51
CA GLY A 50 -14.78 -9.52 -5.12
C GLY A 50 -13.90 -9.35 -6.35
N HIS A 51 -12.79 -8.61 -6.24
CA HIS A 51 -11.83 -8.43 -7.33
C HIS A 51 -10.39 -8.56 -6.85
N PHE A 52 -9.54 -9.12 -7.70
CA PHE A 52 -8.10 -9.25 -7.46
C PHE A 52 -7.31 -8.69 -8.64
N LYS A 53 -6.28 -7.91 -8.34
CA LYS A 53 -5.33 -7.38 -9.32
C LYS A 53 -3.90 -7.45 -8.78
N ALA A 54 -2.97 -7.89 -9.62
CA ALA A 54 -1.54 -7.83 -9.33
C ALA A 54 -0.86 -6.72 -10.15
N VAL A 55 0.07 -6.01 -9.53
CA VAL A 55 0.88 -4.97 -10.15
C VAL A 55 2.34 -5.39 -10.10
N ARG A 56 2.93 -5.64 -11.26
CA ARG A 56 4.35 -5.95 -11.38
C ARG A 56 5.15 -4.76 -11.84
N GLY A 57 6.35 -4.61 -11.33
CA GLY A 57 7.27 -3.57 -11.76
C GLY A 57 8.58 -3.64 -11.00
N GLU A 58 9.64 -3.16 -11.62
CA GLU A 58 10.95 -3.11 -11.00
C GLU A 58 10.98 -2.22 -9.75
N TYR A 59 12.04 -2.32 -8.96
CA TYR A 59 12.22 -1.40 -7.85
C TYR A 59 12.27 0.05 -8.34
N GLY A 60 11.56 0.93 -7.64
CA GLY A 60 11.51 2.37 -7.97
C GLY A 60 10.57 2.76 -9.12
N CYS A 61 9.88 1.81 -9.79
CA CYS A 61 8.93 2.13 -10.86
C CYS A 61 7.61 2.76 -10.38
N GLY A 62 7.43 2.93 -9.07
CA GLY A 62 6.23 3.58 -8.53
C GLY A 62 5.10 2.61 -8.09
N LYS A 63 5.38 1.34 -7.75
CA LYS A 63 4.37 0.38 -7.26
C LYS A 63 3.58 0.91 -6.06
N THR A 64 4.29 1.36 -5.02
CA THR A 64 3.67 1.97 -3.83
C THR A 64 2.88 3.22 -4.18
N PHE A 65 3.40 4.07 -5.08
CA PHE A 65 2.68 5.23 -5.59
C PHE A 65 1.36 4.80 -6.28
N PHE A 66 1.41 3.80 -7.14
CA PHE A 66 0.22 3.27 -7.83
C PHE A 66 -0.83 2.75 -6.84
N GLY A 67 -0.41 1.96 -5.83
CA GLY A 67 -1.31 1.44 -4.80
C GLY A 67 -2.01 2.57 -4.03
N ARG A 68 -1.27 3.60 -3.62
CA ARG A 68 -1.83 4.77 -2.92
C ARG A 68 -2.69 5.65 -3.82
N TRP A 69 -2.28 5.83 -5.07
CA TRP A 69 -3.09 6.54 -6.06
C TRP A 69 -4.45 5.83 -6.28
N LEU A 70 -4.47 4.50 -6.42
CA LEU A 70 -5.72 3.75 -6.51
C LEU A 70 -6.58 3.92 -5.26
N GLN A 71 -5.97 3.89 -4.07
CA GLN A 71 -6.68 4.13 -2.81
C GLN A 71 -7.28 5.55 -2.75
N GLU A 72 -6.56 6.58 -3.21
CA GLU A 72 -7.08 7.95 -3.28
C GLU A 72 -8.28 8.04 -4.22
N GLN A 73 -8.19 7.43 -5.43
CA GLN A 73 -9.31 7.37 -6.37
C GLN A 73 -10.52 6.63 -5.77
N ALA A 74 -10.27 5.50 -5.09
CA ALA A 74 -11.32 4.70 -4.46
C ALA A 74 -12.01 5.46 -3.31
N ARG A 75 -11.26 6.16 -2.45
CA ARG A 75 -11.85 7.00 -1.39
C ARG A 75 -12.75 8.10 -1.95
N GLY A 76 -12.35 8.73 -3.07
CA GLY A 76 -13.18 9.69 -3.80
C GLY A 76 -14.50 9.12 -4.34
N ARG A 77 -14.60 7.78 -4.41
CA ARG A 77 -15.80 7.02 -4.85
C ARG A 77 -16.52 6.33 -3.69
N GLY A 78 -16.23 6.69 -2.46
CA GLY A 78 -16.90 6.16 -1.26
C GLY A 78 -16.39 4.80 -0.79
N PHE A 79 -15.22 4.32 -1.23
CA PHE A 79 -14.59 3.13 -0.67
C PHE A 79 -13.84 3.43 0.62
N ALA A 80 -13.83 2.46 1.54
CA ALA A 80 -12.80 2.37 2.55
C ALA A 80 -11.51 1.78 1.92
N THR A 81 -10.36 2.11 2.47
CA THR A 81 -9.06 1.64 1.96
C THR A 81 -8.15 1.20 3.08
N SER A 82 -7.23 0.27 2.80
CA SER A 82 -6.16 -0.10 3.73
C SER A 82 -4.93 -0.58 2.98
N GLU A 83 -3.74 -0.28 3.50
CA GLU A 83 -2.46 -0.72 2.97
C GLU A 83 -1.74 -1.59 4.00
N VAL A 84 -1.38 -2.80 3.61
CA VAL A 84 -0.64 -3.77 4.44
C VAL A 84 0.66 -4.12 3.73
N GLN A 85 1.77 -3.77 4.35
CA GLN A 85 3.09 -4.14 3.83
C GLN A 85 3.46 -5.55 4.30
N ALA A 86 3.78 -6.42 3.35
CA ALA A 86 4.23 -7.78 3.66
C ALA A 86 5.60 -7.74 4.34
N SER A 87 5.74 -8.45 5.46
CA SER A 87 7.01 -8.57 6.17
C SER A 87 7.13 -9.92 6.88
N GLU A 88 8.35 -10.34 7.22
CA GLU A 88 8.59 -11.61 7.90
C GLU A 88 8.10 -11.59 9.36
N THR A 89 8.28 -10.47 10.04
CA THR A 89 8.09 -10.35 11.49
C THR A 89 6.80 -9.65 11.87
N GLU A 90 6.48 -8.54 11.20
CA GLU A 90 5.34 -7.70 11.58
C GLU A 90 4.04 -8.13 10.92
N THR A 91 4.09 -8.48 9.63
CA THR A 91 2.89 -8.84 8.86
C THR A 91 3.16 -10.02 7.93
N PRO A 92 3.41 -11.21 8.46
CA PRO A 92 3.53 -12.40 7.65
C PRO A 92 2.16 -12.77 7.06
N LEU A 93 2.06 -12.81 5.72
CA LEU A 93 0.79 -13.00 4.99
C LEU A 93 0.04 -14.28 5.35
N HIS A 94 0.73 -15.32 5.86
CA HIS A 94 0.10 -16.56 6.30
C HIS A 94 -0.56 -16.46 7.68
N ARG A 95 -0.40 -15.36 8.39
CA ARG A 95 -1.06 -15.09 9.69
C ARG A 95 -2.21 -14.12 9.50
N MET A 96 -3.38 -14.66 9.15
CA MET A 96 -4.57 -13.87 8.86
C MET A 96 -4.96 -12.93 10.01
N GLU A 97 -4.76 -13.36 11.26
CA GLU A 97 -4.99 -12.55 12.45
C GLU A 97 -4.12 -11.30 12.51
N THR A 98 -2.89 -11.40 12.02
CA THR A 98 -1.98 -10.24 11.93
C THR A 98 -2.33 -9.35 10.75
N VAL A 99 -2.67 -9.93 9.60
CA VAL A 99 -3.11 -9.19 8.40
C VAL A 99 -4.38 -8.40 8.72
N TYR A 100 -5.39 -9.04 9.34
CA TYR A 100 -6.64 -8.40 9.73
C TYR A 100 -6.41 -7.24 10.71
N ARG A 101 -5.58 -7.44 11.73
CA ARG A 101 -5.21 -6.37 12.66
C ARG A 101 -4.58 -5.19 11.94
N ARG A 102 -3.59 -5.41 11.09
CA ARG A 102 -2.94 -4.35 10.31
C ARG A 102 -3.90 -3.65 9.36
N LEU A 103 -4.81 -4.41 8.75
CA LEU A 103 -5.90 -3.85 7.94
C LEU A 103 -6.76 -2.88 8.76
N CYS A 104 -7.21 -3.27 9.96
CA CYS A 104 -8.01 -2.42 10.83
C CYS A 104 -7.25 -1.18 11.33
N GLU A 105 -5.97 -1.33 11.68
CA GLU A 105 -5.08 -0.24 12.11
C GLU A 105 -4.86 0.81 11.00
N ARG A 106 -4.86 0.38 9.74
CA ARG A 106 -4.61 1.20 8.55
C ARG A 106 -5.88 1.53 7.77
N LEU A 107 -7.05 1.20 8.31
CA LEU A 107 -8.32 1.51 7.64
C LEU A 107 -8.48 3.02 7.53
N ALA A 108 -8.74 3.48 6.31
CA ALA A 108 -8.94 4.89 5.97
C ALA A 108 -10.21 5.07 5.15
N THR A 109 -10.86 6.20 5.31
CA THR A 109 -12.03 6.63 4.53
C THR A 109 -11.78 8.03 3.95
N SER A 110 -12.78 8.59 3.28
CA SER A 110 -12.73 10.00 2.86
C SER A 110 -12.64 10.99 4.03
N GLU A 111 -13.01 10.57 5.24
CA GLU A 111 -12.99 11.38 6.46
C GLU A 111 -11.63 11.38 7.15
N GLY A 112 -10.79 10.37 6.90
CA GLY A 112 -9.44 10.27 7.47
C GLY A 112 -8.93 8.85 7.68
N ASP A 113 -7.75 8.77 8.29
CA ASP A 113 -7.07 7.53 8.63
C ASP A 113 -7.49 7.01 10.02
N GLY A 114 -7.21 5.72 10.29
CA GLY A 114 -7.57 5.07 11.55
C GLY A 114 -9.08 4.94 11.76
N ALA A 115 -9.82 4.84 10.67
CA ALA A 115 -11.27 4.96 10.62
C ALA A 115 -12.04 3.74 11.16
N PHE A 116 -11.38 2.68 11.66
CA PHE A 116 -12.07 1.45 12.07
C PHE A 116 -13.19 1.70 13.10
N ARG A 117 -12.88 2.46 14.15
CA ARG A 117 -13.89 2.83 15.16
C ARG A 117 -15.03 3.65 14.55
N SER A 118 -14.69 4.71 13.83
CA SER A 118 -15.68 5.61 13.22
C SER A 118 -16.62 4.85 12.27
N VAL A 119 -16.12 3.87 11.54
CA VAL A 119 -16.92 2.98 10.69
C VAL A 119 -17.90 2.15 11.51
N VAL A 120 -17.45 1.56 12.63
CA VAL A 120 -18.32 0.75 13.49
C VAL A 120 -19.38 1.62 14.18
N ASP A 121 -18.98 2.79 14.71
CA ASP A 121 -19.90 3.72 15.39
C ASP A 121 -20.91 4.30 14.38
N GLY A 122 -20.46 4.67 13.18
CA GLY A 122 -21.32 5.10 12.08
C GLY A 122 -22.32 4.05 11.65
N TRP A 123 -21.91 2.78 11.68
CA TRP A 123 -22.82 1.68 11.36
C TRP A 123 -23.94 1.53 12.38
N PHE A 124 -23.67 1.66 13.68
CA PHE A 124 -24.72 1.66 14.69
C PHE A 124 -25.72 2.80 14.47
N TYR A 125 -25.22 3.99 14.13
CA TYR A 125 -26.09 5.09 13.78
C TYR A 125 -26.97 4.79 12.56
N THR A 126 -26.41 4.17 11.52
CA THR A 126 -27.16 3.73 10.34
C THR A 126 -28.27 2.74 10.71
N LEU A 127 -27.97 1.75 11.57
CA LEU A 127 -28.97 0.80 12.05
C LEU A 127 -30.10 1.48 12.81
N GLU A 128 -29.80 2.45 13.66
CA GLU A 128 -30.81 3.24 14.39
C GLU A 128 -31.70 4.06 13.44
N GLN A 129 -31.10 4.69 12.44
CA GLN A 129 -31.84 5.42 11.40
C GLN A 129 -32.75 4.50 10.59
N ASP A 130 -32.27 3.29 10.22
CA ASP A 130 -33.07 2.30 9.49
C ASP A 130 -34.29 1.82 10.33
N VAL A 131 -34.09 1.60 11.63
CA VAL A 131 -35.18 1.24 12.55
C VAL A 131 -36.24 2.35 12.63
N LEU A 132 -35.80 3.61 12.75
CA LEU A 132 -36.69 4.78 12.82
C LEU A 132 -37.41 5.05 11.49
N ALA A 133 -36.72 4.83 10.37
CA ALA A 133 -37.28 5.04 9.03
C ALA A 133 -38.47 4.10 8.70
N ASP A 134 -38.58 2.94 9.37
CA ASP A 134 -39.71 2.02 9.22
C ASP A 134 -41.04 2.59 9.80
N GLY A 135 -40.96 3.71 10.56
CA GLY A 135 -42.10 4.49 11.05
C GLY A 135 -43.01 3.75 12.04
N ARG A 136 -42.59 2.59 12.53
CA ARG A 136 -43.35 1.75 13.46
C ARG A 136 -43.00 1.97 14.93
N MET A 137 -41.97 2.75 15.18
CA MET A 137 -41.38 2.97 16.49
C MET A 137 -41.51 4.41 16.93
N ASP A 138 -41.79 4.63 18.22
CA ASP A 138 -41.73 5.95 18.85
C ASP A 138 -40.25 6.32 19.05
N PRO A 139 -39.76 7.44 18.46
CA PRO A 139 -38.37 7.89 18.64
C PRO A 139 -38.04 8.20 20.15
N ASP A 140 -39.03 8.48 20.98
CA ASP A 140 -38.82 8.80 22.38
C ASP A 140 -38.75 7.55 23.26
N ASP A 141 -39.06 6.36 22.74
CA ASP A 141 -38.89 5.07 23.45
C ASP A 141 -37.47 4.52 23.25
N ALA A 142 -36.53 5.03 24.06
CA ALA A 142 -35.13 4.67 23.99
C ALA A 142 -34.85 3.17 24.22
N GLU A 143 -35.62 2.50 25.08
CA GLU A 143 -35.42 1.08 25.39
C GLU A 143 -35.83 0.20 24.20
N ALA A 144 -36.99 0.49 23.61
CA ALA A 144 -37.48 -0.19 22.41
C ALA A 144 -36.57 0.05 21.21
N LEU A 145 -36.03 1.27 21.05
CA LEU A 145 -35.07 1.58 20.00
C LEU A 145 -33.78 0.77 20.13
N VAL A 146 -33.22 0.68 21.34
CA VAL A 146 -32.02 -0.15 21.58
C VAL A 146 -32.27 -1.60 21.22
N GLN A 147 -33.39 -2.19 21.65
CA GLN A 147 -33.71 -3.58 21.36
C GLN A 147 -33.96 -3.84 19.87
N ALA A 148 -34.64 -2.94 19.18
CA ALA A 148 -34.89 -3.09 17.77
C ALA A 148 -33.59 -2.96 16.93
N THR A 149 -32.70 -2.04 17.33
CA THR A 149 -31.39 -1.88 16.71
C THR A 149 -30.52 -3.14 16.92
N ASP A 150 -30.53 -3.71 18.11
CA ASP A 150 -29.81 -4.96 18.39
C ASP A 150 -30.33 -6.12 17.54
N ASN A 151 -31.67 -6.22 17.39
CA ASN A 151 -32.29 -7.24 16.52
C ASN A 151 -31.90 -7.04 15.04
N LEU A 152 -31.92 -5.80 14.55
CA LEU A 152 -31.51 -5.49 13.17
C LEU A 152 -30.03 -5.79 12.96
N MET A 153 -29.16 -5.45 13.92
CA MET A 153 -27.74 -5.79 13.90
C MET A 153 -27.52 -7.30 13.75
N GLU A 154 -28.25 -8.11 14.52
CA GLU A 154 -28.15 -9.57 14.43
C GLU A 154 -28.64 -10.10 13.09
N GLN A 155 -29.71 -9.53 12.54
CA GLN A 155 -30.20 -9.87 11.22
C GLN A 155 -29.17 -9.56 10.12
N ARG A 156 -28.59 -8.36 10.14
CA ARG A 156 -27.57 -7.91 9.17
C ARG A 156 -26.28 -8.75 9.24
N LEU A 157 -25.90 -9.16 10.43
CA LEU A 157 -24.74 -10.02 10.68
C LEU A 157 -25.05 -11.51 10.71
N GLY A 158 -26.24 -11.96 10.31
CA GLY A 158 -26.69 -13.33 10.47
C GLY A 158 -25.74 -14.40 9.90
N ASP A 159 -25.18 -14.16 8.72
CA ASP A 159 -24.22 -15.08 8.10
C ASP A 159 -22.86 -15.05 8.82
N VAL A 160 -22.41 -13.89 9.25
CA VAL A 160 -21.17 -13.74 10.04
C VAL A 160 -21.33 -14.37 11.42
N THR A 161 -22.45 -14.14 12.10
CA THR A 161 -22.74 -14.69 13.42
C THR A 161 -22.76 -16.22 13.43
N ARG A 162 -23.23 -16.84 12.34
CA ARG A 162 -23.25 -18.30 12.20
C ARG A 162 -21.84 -18.90 12.20
N VAL A 163 -20.87 -18.21 11.61
CA VAL A 163 -19.49 -18.69 11.46
C VAL A 163 -18.57 -18.14 12.56
N ALA A 164 -18.80 -16.89 12.98
CA ALA A 164 -18.00 -16.18 13.99
C ALA A 164 -18.89 -15.48 15.03
N PRO A 165 -19.56 -16.22 15.91
CA PRO A 165 -20.50 -15.63 16.89
C PRO A 165 -19.82 -14.62 17.84
N ALA A 166 -18.51 -14.77 18.07
CA ALA A 166 -17.74 -13.85 18.90
C ALA A 166 -17.67 -12.43 18.31
N PHE A 167 -17.74 -12.27 16.99
CA PHE A 167 -17.75 -10.96 16.32
C PHE A 167 -19.00 -10.16 16.71
N SER A 168 -20.18 -10.74 16.51
CA SER A 168 -21.45 -10.10 16.83
C SER A 168 -21.64 -9.90 18.35
N ALA A 169 -21.18 -10.86 19.17
CA ALA A 169 -21.22 -10.73 20.62
C ALA A 169 -20.35 -9.56 21.12
N ALA A 170 -19.16 -9.38 20.54
CA ALA A 170 -18.27 -8.27 20.89
C ALA A 170 -18.86 -6.92 20.46
N LEU A 171 -19.44 -6.82 19.24
CA LEU A 171 -20.09 -5.59 18.76
C LEU A 171 -21.29 -5.20 19.62
N ARG A 172 -22.14 -6.17 20.01
CA ARG A 172 -23.27 -5.93 20.90
C ARG A 172 -22.80 -5.41 22.26
N ALA A 173 -21.81 -6.07 22.85
CA ALA A 173 -21.27 -5.65 24.15
C ALA A 173 -20.58 -4.26 24.02
N TYR A 174 -19.94 -3.96 22.92
CA TYR A 174 -19.34 -2.66 22.62
C TYR A 174 -20.42 -1.56 22.58
N ARG A 175 -21.51 -1.77 21.82
CA ARG A 175 -22.62 -0.83 21.77
C ARG A 175 -23.25 -0.61 23.16
N GLN A 176 -23.47 -1.68 23.94
CA GLN A 176 -24.01 -1.57 25.30
C GLN A 176 -23.05 -0.83 26.25
N ALA A 177 -21.73 -0.99 26.09
CA ALA A 177 -20.75 -0.24 26.87
C ALA A 177 -20.82 1.26 26.55
N LEU A 178 -20.97 1.63 25.24
CA LEU A 178 -21.18 3.02 24.83
C LEU A 178 -22.44 3.62 25.47
N LEU A 179 -23.57 2.91 25.42
CA LEU A 179 -24.86 3.36 26.02
C LEU A 179 -24.77 3.54 27.52
N ARG A 180 -23.91 2.81 28.23
CA ARG A 180 -23.66 2.91 29.66
C ARG A 180 -22.53 3.87 30.05
N GLU A 181 -21.93 4.54 29.05
CA GLU A 181 -20.78 5.41 29.24
C GLU A 181 -19.56 4.70 29.88
N ASP A 182 -19.47 3.36 29.71
CA ASP A 182 -18.31 2.56 30.16
C ASP A 182 -17.21 2.60 29.11
N ALA A 183 -16.49 3.70 29.10
CA ALA A 183 -15.42 3.95 28.12
C ALA A 183 -14.32 2.87 28.16
N ALA A 184 -13.96 2.37 29.34
CA ALA A 184 -12.88 1.39 29.46
C ALA A 184 -13.26 0.04 28.84
N THR A 185 -14.49 -0.41 29.05
CA THR A 185 -14.99 -1.63 28.38
C THR A 185 -15.17 -1.43 26.91
N ALA A 186 -15.69 -0.28 26.46
CA ALA A 186 -15.84 0.04 25.05
C ALA A 186 -14.48 0.04 24.32
N GLU A 187 -13.47 0.75 24.86
CA GLU A 187 -12.11 0.75 24.31
C GLU A 187 -11.53 -0.66 24.17
N GLY A 188 -11.65 -1.47 25.18
CA GLY A 188 -11.14 -2.83 25.15
C GLY A 188 -11.87 -3.74 24.16
N LEU A 189 -13.19 -3.58 23.99
CA LEU A 189 -13.99 -4.38 23.05
C LEU A 189 -13.69 -4.00 21.60
N ILE A 190 -13.64 -2.71 21.26
CA ILE A 190 -13.30 -2.28 19.89
C ILE A 190 -11.86 -2.66 19.54
N ALA A 191 -10.93 -2.58 20.48
CA ALA A 191 -9.57 -3.08 20.30
C ALA A 191 -9.55 -4.60 20.03
N TRP A 192 -10.37 -5.38 20.73
CA TRP A 192 -10.45 -6.82 20.47
C TRP A 192 -11.04 -7.12 19.09
N VAL A 193 -12.13 -6.44 18.71
CA VAL A 193 -12.76 -6.60 17.37
C VAL A 193 -11.77 -6.24 16.25
N SER A 194 -10.92 -5.23 16.44
CA SER A 194 -9.88 -4.86 15.48
C SER A 194 -8.66 -5.80 15.46
N GLY A 195 -8.68 -6.88 16.26
CA GLY A 195 -7.62 -7.90 16.24
C GLY A 195 -6.47 -7.67 17.22
N GLN A 196 -6.59 -6.75 18.19
CA GLN A 196 -5.55 -6.57 19.18
C GLN A 196 -5.42 -7.83 20.08
N PRO A 197 -4.22 -8.43 20.20
CA PRO A 197 -4.05 -9.71 20.89
C PRO A 197 -4.14 -9.58 22.40
N THR A 198 -3.79 -8.40 22.95
CA THR A 198 -3.69 -8.16 24.39
C THR A 198 -4.83 -7.27 24.84
N VAL A 199 -5.95 -7.91 25.23
CA VAL A 199 -7.12 -7.24 25.82
C VAL A 199 -7.44 -7.89 27.17
N ALA A 200 -7.76 -7.07 28.17
CA ALA A 200 -8.01 -7.52 29.52
C ALA A 200 -9.11 -8.59 29.61
N ALA A 201 -8.89 -9.64 30.41
CA ALA A 201 -9.84 -10.74 30.56
C ALA A 201 -11.20 -10.29 31.11
N ALA A 202 -11.22 -9.21 31.93
CA ALA A 202 -12.45 -8.63 32.47
C ALA A 202 -13.33 -8.07 31.31
N VAL A 203 -12.73 -7.33 30.36
CA VAL A 203 -13.43 -6.79 29.19
C VAL A 203 -14.00 -7.92 28.32
N LYS A 204 -13.21 -8.95 28.04
CA LYS A 204 -13.65 -10.10 27.24
C LYS A 204 -14.83 -10.85 27.90
N ARG A 205 -14.85 -10.94 29.21
CA ARG A 205 -15.96 -11.58 29.92
C ARG A 205 -17.32 -10.85 29.78
N VAL A 206 -17.29 -9.52 29.62
CA VAL A 206 -18.51 -8.75 29.37
C VAL A 206 -19.24 -9.20 28.12
N ALA A 207 -18.47 -9.51 27.06
CA ALA A 207 -19.01 -10.00 25.79
C ALA A 207 -19.12 -11.55 25.74
N GLY A 208 -18.76 -12.28 26.78
CA GLY A 208 -18.73 -13.74 26.78
C GLY A 208 -17.65 -14.34 25.85
N ILE A 209 -16.66 -13.55 25.45
CA ILE A 209 -15.60 -13.96 24.52
C ILE A 209 -14.33 -14.39 25.27
N ARG A 210 -13.50 -15.19 24.62
CA ARG A 210 -12.25 -15.72 25.18
C ARG A 210 -11.12 -15.65 24.18
N GLY A 211 -9.88 -15.63 24.68
CA GLY A 211 -8.68 -15.68 23.85
C GLY A 211 -8.44 -14.42 23.00
N SER A 212 -7.72 -14.59 21.94
CA SER A 212 -7.51 -13.65 20.84
C SER A 212 -8.12 -14.23 19.56
N ILE A 213 -8.27 -13.40 18.55
CA ILE A 213 -8.74 -13.86 17.23
C ILE A 213 -7.66 -14.75 16.62
N ASP A 214 -8.03 -15.94 16.18
CA ASP A 214 -7.18 -16.87 15.45
C ASP A 214 -7.31 -16.67 13.93
N HIS A 215 -6.59 -17.47 13.17
CA HIS A 215 -6.57 -17.42 11.71
C HIS A 215 -7.99 -17.51 11.08
N PHE A 216 -8.81 -18.46 11.53
CA PHE A 216 -10.16 -18.67 10.98
C PHE A 216 -11.13 -17.56 11.42
N GLY A 217 -11.01 -17.15 12.70
CA GLY A 217 -11.74 -16.00 13.22
C GLY A 217 -11.47 -14.73 12.45
N ALA A 218 -10.19 -14.44 12.13
CA ALA A 218 -9.81 -13.26 11.39
C ALA A 218 -10.40 -13.21 9.98
N THR A 219 -10.46 -14.35 9.28
CA THR A 219 -11.11 -14.46 7.96
C THR A 219 -12.61 -14.12 8.06
N SER A 220 -13.29 -14.64 9.08
CA SER A 220 -14.70 -14.35 9.30
C SER A 220 -14.94 -12.91 9.74
N PHE A 221 -14.02 -12.33 10.54
CA PHE A 221 -14.08 -10.93 10.95
C PHE A 221 -13.90 -9.97 9.79
N LEU A 222 -13.06 -10.33 8.81
CA LEU A 222 -12.96 -9.56 7.56
C LEU A 222 -14.30 -9.56 6.80
N ALA A 223 -14.95 -10.71 6.68
CA ALA A 223 -16.28 -10.78 6.08
C ALA A 223 -17.29 -9.92 6.84
N GLY A 224 -17.22 -9.91 8.18
CA GLY A 224 -18.03 -9.04 9.04
C GLY A 224 -17.77 -7.55 8.81
N LEU A 225 -16.51 -7.16 8.70
CA LEU A 225 -16.11 -5.78 8.38
C LEU A 225 -16.64 -5.34 7.00
N LEU A 226 -16.54 -6.21 5.99
CA LEU A 226 -17.08 -5.91 4.66
C LEU A 226 -18.61 -5.75 4.70
N THR A 227 -19.32 -6.53 5.52
CA THR A 227 -20.77 -6.38 5.74
C THR A 227 -21.07 -5.02 6.37
N ILE A 228 -20.35 -4.65 7.44
CA ILE A 228 -20.51 -3.36 8.11
C ILE A 228 -20.26 -2.19 7.13
N LEU A 229 -19.16 -2.23 6.40
CA LEU A 229 -18.83 -1.17 5.44
C LEU A 229 -19.94 -0.97 4.41
N ARG A 230 -20.41 -2.04 3.79
CA ARG A 230 -21.45 -1.97 2.76
C ARG A 230 -22.80 -1.53 3.32
N ASP A 231 -23.17 -2.01 4.49
CA ASP A 231 -24.39 -1.64 5.17
C ASP A 231 -24.38 -0.17 5.65
N SER A 232 -23.19 0.36 5.94
CA SER A 232 -22.97 1.79 6.23
C SER A 232 -22.90 2.68 4.98
N GLY A 233 -23.15 2.14 3.80
CA GLY A 233 -23.16 2.90 2.54
C GLY A 233 -21.79 3.09 1.88
N PHE A 234 -20.72 2.46 2.39
CA PHE A 234 -19.46 2.42 1.65
C PHE A 234 -19.57 1.53 0.42
N ALA A 235 -18.92 1.91 -0.67
CA ALA A 235 -18.90 1.14 -1.91
C ALA A 235 -18.18 -0.21 -1.77
N GLY A 236 -17.29 -0.33 -0.77
CA GLY A 236 -16.51 -1.54 -0.48
C GLY A 236 -15.18 -1.20 0.18
N LEU A 237 -14.23 -2.14 0.09
CA LEU A 237 -12.88 -2.01 0.64
C LEU A 237 -11.83 -2.24 -0.45
N VAL A 238 -10.90 -1.31 -0.63
CA VAL A 238 -9.67 -1.52 -1.40
C VAL A 238 -8.54 -1.85 -0.42
N LEU A 239 -8.05 -3.09 -0.48
CA LEU A 239 -6.94 -3.59 0.32
C LEU A 239 -5.71 -3.73 -0.57
N VAL A 240 -4.61 -3.11 -0.18
CA VAL A 240 -3.33 -3.20 -0.88
C VAL A 240 -2.35 -4.04 -0.08
N PHE A 241 -1.82 -5.12 -0.67
CA PHE A 241 -0.64 -5.83 -0.18
C PHE A 241 0.58 -5.34 -0.93
N ASP A 242 1.37 -4.49 -0.28
CA ASP A 242 2.58 -3.93 -0.88
C ASP A 242 3.81 -4.80 -0.57
N GLU A 243 4.76 -4.83 -1.52
CA GLU A 243 6.05 -5.52 -1.39
C GLU A 243 5.96 -7.04 -1.13
N VAL A 244 5.07 -7.77 -1.84
CA VAL A 244 4.98 -9.23 -1.66
C VAL A 244 6.25 -9.97 -2.04
N GLU A 245 7.17 -9.37 -2.80
CA GLU A 245 8.51 -9.90 -3.07
C GLU A 245 9.34 -10.13 -1.80
N THR A 246 8.96 -9.56 -0.67
CA THR A 246 9.57 -9.83 0.63
C THR A 246 9.50 -11.32 0.99
N LEU A 247 8.46 -12.03 0.52
CA LEU A 247 8.32 -13.48 0.68
C LEU A 247 9.54 -14.24 0.15
N GLN A 248 10.19 -13.76 -0.91
CA GLN A 248 11.36 -14.41 -1.51
C GLN A 248 12.58 -14.46 -0.58
N ARG A 249 12.66 -13.53 0.38
CA ARG A 249 13.76 -13.38 1.34
C ARG A 249 13.54 -14.18 2.63
N MET A 250 12.32 -14.70 2.82
CA MET A 250 11.95 -15.48 4.00
C MET A 250 12.51 -16.90 3.92
N ARG A 251 12.57 -17.59 5.07
CA ARG A 251 12.90 -19.04 5.13
C ARG A 251 11.90 -19.83 4.28
N ALA A 252 12.35 -20.96 3.74
CA ALA A 252 11.58 -21.75 2.77
C ALA A 252 10.16 -22.11 3.27
N ASP A 253 10.04 -22.56 4.52
CA ASP A 253 8.76 -22.93 5.13
C ASP A 253 7.82 -21.75 5.30
N THR A 254 8.33 -20.61 5.74
CA THR A 254 7.56 -19.36 5.90
C THR A 254 7.12 -18.81 4.55
N ARG A 255 8.02 -18.84 3.57
CA ARG A 255 7.73 -18.45 2.18
C ARG A 255 6.62 -19.31 1.58
N ASP A 256 6.73 -20.63 1.71
CA ASP A 256 5.73 -21.58 1.17
C ASP A 256 4.34 -21.35 1.80
N LYS A 257 4.29 -21.08 3.12
CA LYS A 257 3.07 -20.69 3.81
C LYS A 257 2.53 -19.37 3.28
N GLY A 258 3.39 -18.36 3.05
CA GLY A 258 2.99 -17.05 2.50
C GLY A 258 2.44 -17.15 1.07
N LEU A 259 3.08 -17.94 0.21
CA LEU A 259 2.58 -18.19 -1.16
C LEU A 259 1.23 -18.92 -1.15
N ASN A 260 1.05 -19.92 -0.28
CA ASN A 260 -0.23 -20.60 -0.11
C ASN A 260 -1.32 -19.66 0.43
N ALA A 261 -0.98 -18.76 1.37
CA ALA A 261 -1.92 -17.76 1.85
C ALA A 261 -2.35 -16.82 0.72
N LEU A 262 -1.42 -16.35 -0.12
CA LEU A 262 -1.77 -15.52 -1.28
C LEU A 262 -2.68 -16.27 -2.25
N ARG A 263 -2.41 -17.56 -2.54
CA ARG A 263 -3.30 -18.41 -3.33
C ARG A 263 -4.70 -18.49 -2.69
N GLN A 264 -4.75 -18.68 -1.38
CA GLN A 264 -6.02 -18.78 -0.65
C GLN A 264 -6.83 -17.47 -0.77
N TRP A 265 -6.20 -16.30 -0.68
CA TRP A 265 -6.88 -15.03 -0.92
C TRP A 265 -7.57 -14.98 -2.28
N LEU A 266 -6.89 -15.42 -3.35
CA LEU A 266 -7.48 -15.48 -4.69
C LEU A 266 -8.66 -16.46 -4.72
N ASP A 267 -8.48 -17.66 -4.15
CA ASP A 267 -9.54 -18.69 -4.10
C ASP A 267 -10.79 -18.18 -3.37
N GLU A 268 -10.63 -17.50 -2.23
CA GLU A 268 -11.73 -16.97 -1.44
C GLU A 268 -12.46 -15.81 -2.14
N ILE A 269 -11.71 -14.93 -2.85
CA ILE A 269 -12.27 -13.84 -3.64
C ILE A 269 -13.09 -14.43 -4.80
N ASP A 270 -12.53 -15.38 -5.56
CA ASP A 270 -13.21 -16.02 -6.68
C ASP A 270 -14.45 -16.83 -6.24
N ALA A 271 -14.40 -17.41 -5.03
CA ALA A 271 -15.55 -18.09 -4.41
C ALA A 271 -16.64 -17.13 -3.88
N GLY A 272 -16.42 -15.79 -3.97
CA GLY A 272 -17.38 -14.79 -3.53
C GLY A 272 -17.48 -14.63 -2.00
N ARG A 273 -16.47 -15.08 -1.23
CA ARG A 273 -16.50 -14.97 0.24
C ARG A 273 -16.25 -13.57 0.76
N PHE A 274 -15.68 -12.71 -0.08
CA PHE A 274 -15.37 -11.31 0.28
C PHE A 274 -16.09 -10.34 -0.66
N PRO A 275 -17.44 -10.24 -0.57
CA PRO A 275 -18.21 -9.33 -1.41
C PRO A 275 -17.85 -7.88 -1.09
N GLY A 276 -17.52 -7.10 -2.13
CA GLY A 276 -17.10 -5.70 -1.96
C GLY A 276 -15.62 -5.51 -1.61
N LEU A 277 -14.78 -6.56 -1.78
CA LEU A 277 -13.33 -6.45 -1.61
C LEU A 277 -12.64 -6.30 -2.97
N TYR A 278 -11.83 -5.26 -3.12
CA TYR A 278 -10.80 -5.14 -4.15
C TYR A 278 -9.43 -5.40 -3.52
N LEU A 279 -8.77 -6.49 -3.87
CA LEU A 279 -7.43 -6.81 -3.40
C LEU A 279 -6.39 -6.46 -4.48
N LEU A 280 -5.54 -5.49 -4.21
CA LEU A 280 -4.37 -5.16 -5.02
C LEU A 280 -3.12 -5.76 -4.39
N VAL A 281 -2.30 -6.41 -5.20
CA VAL A 281 -1.01 -6.96 -4.76
C VAL A 281 0.10 -6.35 -5.59
N THR A 282 1.14 -5.79 -4.97
CA THR A 282 2.29 -5.26 -5.70
C THR A 282 3.52 -6.14 -5.51
N GLY A 283 4.29 -6.33 -6.58
CA GLY A 283 5.49 -7.15 -6.53
C GLY A 283 6.47 -6.88 -7.67
N THR A 284 7.69 -7.42 -7.55
CA THR A 284 8.69 -7.34 -8.61
C THR A 284 8.50 -8.45 -9.66
N PRO A 285 9.00 -8.28 -10.90
CA PRO A 285 9.01 -9.35 -11.90
C PRO A 285 9.66 -10.64 -11.36
N ALA A 286 10.72 -10.51 -10.56
CA ALA A 286 11.37 -11.66 -9.93
C ALA A 286 10.43 -12.44 -9.00
N PHE A 287 9.47 -11.77 -8.34
CA PHE A 287 8.47 -12.46 -7.53
C PHE A 287 7.49 -13.26 -8.41
N PHE A 288 7.03 -12.70 -9.52
CA PHE A 288 6.03 -13.37 -10.36
C PHE A 288 6.64 -14.48 -11.23
N ASP A 289 7.85 -14.28 -11.76
CA ASP A 289 8.48 -15.16 -12.75
C ASP A 289 9.63 -15.99 -12.16
N GLY A 290 10.14 -15.64 -10.98
CA GLY A 290 11.30 -16.29 -10.39
C GLY A 290 10.98 -17.55 -9.58
N PRO A 291 11.96 -18.48 -9.44
CA PRO A 291 11.77 -19.78 -8.78
C PRO A 291 11.55 -19.69 -7.26
N GLN A 292 11.83 -18.54 -6.67
CA GLN A 292 11.59 -18.28 -5.24
C GLN A 292 10.30 -17.49 -4.98
N GLY A 293 9.56 -17.14 -6.02
CA GLY A 293 8.30 -16.43 -5.97
C GLY A 293 7.09 -17.30 -6.33
N ALA A 294 6.15 -16.72 -7.08
CA ALA A 294 4.91 -17.38 -7.47
C ALA A 294 5.13 -18.70 -8.23
N GLN A 295 6.19 -18.81 -9.03
CA GLN A 295 6.54 -20.03 -9.79
C GLN A 295 6.82 -21.25 -8.91
N ARG A 296 7.16 -21.03 -7.64
CA ARG A 296 7.36 -22.12 -6.67
C ARG A 296 6.06 -22.87 -6.34
N LEU A 297 4.91 -22.22 -6.50
CA LEU A 297 3.58 -22.80 -6.27
C LEU A 297 2.79 -22.81 -7.57
N PRO A 298 2.79 -23.90 -8.36
CA PRO A 298 2.18 -23.94 -9.69
C PRO A 298 0.72 -23.44 -9.75
N PRO A 299 -0.18 -23.77 -8.80
CA PRO A 299 -1.55 -23.22 -8.82
C PRO A 299 -1.61 -21.69 -8.69
N LEU A 300 -0.69 -21.07 -7.92
CA LEU A 300 -0.58 -19.62 -7.81
C LEU A 300 -0.01 -19.02 -9.10
N ALA A 301 1.05 -19.62 -9.63
CA ALA A 301 1.66 -19.19 -10.89
C ALA A 301 0.65 -19.18 -12.04
N GLN A 302 -0.15 -20.23 -12.16
CA GLN A 302 -1.19 -20.34 -13.18
C GLN A 302 -2.25 -19.22 -13.06
N ARG A 303 -2.70 -18.91 -11.83
CA ARG A 303 -3.70 -17.86 -11.60
C ARG A 303 -3.16 -16.46 -11.88
N LEU A 304 -1.88 -16.24 -11.60
CA LEU A 304 -1.22 -14.95 -11.82
C LEU A 304 -0.64 -14.81 -13.23
N HIS A 305 -0.73 -15.85 -14.07
CA HIS A 305 -0.11 -15.81 -15.38
C HIS A 305 -0.71 -14.72 -16.27
N THR A 306 0.15 -13.92 -16.86
CA THR A 306 -0.19 -12.92 -17.87
C THR A 306 0.95 -12.84 -18.88
N ASP A 307 0.63 -12.84 -20.17
CA ASP A 307 1.63 -12.74 -21.23
C ASP A 307 2.14 -11.29 -21.36
N PHE A 308 3.43 -11.11 -21.17
CA PHE A 308 4.15 -9.85 -21.33
C PHE A 308 5.23 -9.93 -22.42
N ALA A 309 5.12 -10.88 -23.36
CA ALA A 309 6.09 -11.05 -24.45
C ALA A 309 6.05 -9.89 -25.47
N THR A 310 4.91 -9.18 -25.53
CA THR A 310 4.74 -8.04 -26.45
C THR A 310 5.26 -6.73 -25.83
N GLU A 311 5.34 -5.69 -26.66
CA GLU A 311 5.68 -4.34 -26.19
C GLU A 311 4.69 -3.85 -25.13
N ALA A 312 5.19 -3.15 -24.09
CA ALA A 312 4.43 -2.70 -22.93
C ALA A 312 3.21 -1.81 -23.28
N ARG A 313 3.23 -1.15 -24.44
CA ARG A 313 2.07 -0.34 -24.91
C ARG A 313 0.83 -1.17 -25.25
N PHE A 314 1.03 -2.47 -25.53
CA PHE A 314 -0.04 -3.42 -25.86
C PHE A 314 -0.45 -4.30 -24.67
N ASP A 315 0.11 -4.07 -23.48
CA ASP A 315 -0.30 -4.78 -22.29
C ASP A 315 -1.79 -4.58 -22.03
N ASN A 316 -2.49 -5.67 -21.75
CA ASN A 316 -3.91 -5.64 -21.45
C ASN A 316 -4.15 -5.16 -20.00
N PRO A 317 -4.73 -3.96 -19.77
CA PRO A 317 -5.00 -3.46 -18.41
C PRO A 317 -6.08 -4.27 -17.68
N ARG A 318 -6.90 -5.07 -18.40
CA ARG A 318 -7.91 -5.97 -17.81
C ARG A 318 -7.34 -7.30 -17.35
N ALA A 319 -6.07 -7.60 -17.65
CA ALA A 319 -5.43 -8.83 -17.19
C ALA A 319 -5.32 -8.85 -15.65
N VAL A 320 -5.21 -10.04 -15.08
CA VAL A 320 -5.01 -10.25 -13.64
C VAL A 320 -3.72 -9.59 -13.15
N GLN A 321 -2.69 -9.56 -13.98
CA GLN A 321 -1.46 -8.80 -13.76
C GLN A 321 -1.36 -7.63 -14.72
N ILE A 322 -0.97 -6.46 -14.22
CA ILE A 322 -0.57 -5.30 -15.01
C ILE A 322 0.90 -4.96 -14.76
N ARG A 323 1.57 -4.47 -15.81
CA ARG A 323 2.97 -4.07 -15.75
C ARG A 323 3.07 -2.55 -15.66
N LEU A 324 3.72 -2.06 -14.58
CA LEU A 324 4.16 -0.67 -14.51
C LEU A 324 5.49 -0.54 -15.26
N PRO A 325 5.55 0.25 -16.31
CA PRO A 325 6.83 0.56 -16.92
C PRO A 325 7.71 1.34 -15.96
N GLY A 326 9.02 1.14 -16.04
CA GLY A 326 9.96 2.01 -15.35
C GLY A 326 9.82 3.45 -15.84
N PHE A 327 10.16 4.41 -14.98
CA PHE A 327 10.20 5.81 -15.40
C PHE A 327 11.27 5.99 -16.50
N GLY A 328 10.84 6.43 -17.69
CA GLY A 328 11.75 6.91 -18.72
C GLY A 328 12.18 8.34 -18.43
N HIS A 329 13.19 8.84 -19.18
CA HIS A 329 13.68 10.21 -19.03
C HIS A 329 12.55 11.25 -19.24
N GLU A 330 11.69 11.04 -20.23
CA GLU A 330 10.54 11.92 -20.52
C GLU A 330 9.56 11.97 -19.34
N ALA A 331 9.24 10.81 -18.74
CA ALA A 331 8.34 10.75 -17.57
C ALA A 331 8.97 11.43 -16.33
N LEU A 332 10.30 11.33 -16.14
CA LEU A 332 11.00 12.07 -15.09
C LEU A 332 10.90 13.59 -15.31
N CYS A 333 11.12 14.05 -16.52
CA CYS A 333 10.99 15.46 -16.86
C CYS A 333 9.54 15.95 -16.67
N GLU A 334 8.54 15.15 -17.05
CA GLU A 334 7.15 15.51 -16.89
C GLU A 334 6.76 15.64 -15.40
N VAL A 335 7.12 14.66 -14.57
CA VAL A 335 6.83 14.76 -13.12
C VAL A 335 7.60 15.92 -12.49
N GLY A 336 8.82 16.18 -12.95
CA GLY A 336 9.61 17.35 -12.51
C GLY A 336 8.93 18.67 -12.82
N ARG A 337 8.39 18.84 -14.03
CA ARG A 337 7.59 20.02 -14.42
C ARG A 337 6.37 20.18 -13.52
N ARG A 338 5.60 19.12 -13.29
CA ARG A 338 4.43 19.15 -12.40
C ARG A 338 4.81 19.59 -10.98
N VAL A 339 5.89 19.05 -10.43
CA VAL A 339 6.37 19.41 -9.09
C VAL A 339 6.85 20.85 -9.03
N ARG A 340 7.62 21.32 -10.03
CA ARG A 340 8.03 22.72 -10.14
C ARG A 340 6.82 23.65 -10.17
N ASP A 341 5.84 23.35 -11.02
CA ASP A 341 4.66 24.18 -11.20
C ASP A 341 3.76 24.20 -9.95
N LEU A 342 3.60 23.07 -9.26
CA LEU A 342 2.93 22.99 -7.96
C LEU A 342 3.66 23.81 -6.90
N TYR A 343 5.00 23.72 -6.85
CA TYR A 343 5.80 24.50 -5.93
C TYR A 343 5.67 26.00 -6.20
N ALA A 344 5.78 26.42 -7.47
CA ALA A 344 5.66 27.79 -7.91
C ALA A 344 4.29 28.41 -7.57
N GLN A 345 3.19 27.64 -7.63
CA GLN A 345 1.86 28.12 -7.23
C GLN A 345 1.78 28.52 -5.75
N HIS A 346 2.69 27.99 -4.91
CA HIS A 346 2.69 28.22 -3.47
C HIS A 346 3.80 29.16 -3.00
N SER A 347 4.75 29.48 -3.88
CA SER A 347 5.88 30.36 -3.61
C SER A 347 5.61 31.81 -3.98
N LYS A 348 6.20 32.75 -3.22
CA LYS A 348 6.19 34.18 -3.52
C LYS A 348 7.11 34.57 -4.67
N VAL A 349 8.01 33.66 -5.08
CA VAL A 349 9.01 33.89 -6.15
C VAL A 349 8.77 32.98 -7.36
N SER A 350 7.50 32.77 -7.73
CA SER A 350 7.09 31.82 -8.76
C SER A 350 7.77 32.06 -10.12
N GLU A 351 7.92 33.31 -10.57
CA GLU A 351 8.62 33.65 -11.82
C GLU A 351 10.09 33.24 -11.79
N ARG A 352 10.76 33.43 -10.65
CA ARG A 352 12.15 33.05 -10.46
C ARG A 352 12.33 31.54 -10.47
N ILE A 353 11.41 30.79 -9.84
CA ILE A 353 11.38 29.33 -9.88
C ILE A 353 11.25 28.85 -11.31
N GLY A 354 10.29 29.38 -12.06
CA GLY A 354 10.07 29.01 -13.46
C GLY A 354 11.26 29.30 -14.38
N SER A 355 12.01 30.40 -14.14
CA SER A 355 13.14 30.80 -14.94
C SER A 355 14.42 30.03 -14.62
N LEU A 356 14.70 29.74 -13.34
CA LEU A 356 15.92 29.06 -12.89
C LEU A 356 15.81 27.53 -12.95
N ALA A 357 14.64 26.98 -12.66
CA ALA A 357 14.33 25.56 -12.80
C ALA A 357 13.51 25.29 -14.07
N ASP A 358 13.96 25.82 -15.20
CA ASP A 358 13.31 25.63 -16.51
C ASP A 358 13.37 24.17 -16.99
N ASP A 359 12.69 23.89 -18.08
CA ASP A 359 12.59 22.51 -18.62
C ASP A 359 13.95 21.92 -19.00
N ALA A 360 14.89 22.74 -19.45
CA ALA A 360 16.26 22.30 -19.74
C ALA A 360 16.99 21.89 -18.48
N TYR A 361 16.90 22.70 -17.41
CA TYR A 361 17.50 22.35 -16.12
C TYR A 361 16.89 21.06 -15.53
N LEU A 362 15.58 20.88 -15.62
CA LEU A 362 14.91 19.66 -15.16
C LEU A 362 15.40 18.42 -15.92
N ALA A 363 15.63 18.52 -17.21
CA ALA A 363 16.19 17.45 -18.04
C ALA A 363 17.65 17.14 -17.68
N ASP A 364 18.46 18.15 -17.45
CA ASP A 364 19.86 18.00 -17.03
C ASP A 364 19.93 17.34 -15.64
N LEU A 365 19.11 17.77 -14.69
CA LEU A 365 19.04 17.17 -13.36
C LEU A 365 18.58 15.69 -13.43
N ALA A 366 17.57 15.39 -14.25
CA ALA A 366 17.11 14.01 -14.48
C ALA A 366 18.21 13.13 -15.03
N THR A 367 18.97 13.64 -16.02
CA THR A 367 20.12 12.95 -16.61
C THR A 367 21.24 12.73 -15.60
N ALA A 368 21.56 13.74 -14.80
CA ALA A 368 22.61 13.66 -13.77
C ALA A 368 22.26 12.64 -12.68
N VAL A 369 21.01 12.65 -12.18
CA VAL A 369 20.55 11.68 -11.18
C VAL A 369 20.57 10.25 -11.75
N THR A 370 20.12 10.07 -12.97
CA THR A 370 20.13 8.76 -13.65
C THR A 370 21.56 8.25 -13.85
N GLY A 371 22.48 9.12 -14.25
CA GLY A 371 23.90 8.78 -14.41
C GLY A 371 24.55 8.32 -13.10
N GLN A 372 24.24 8.98 -11.97
CA GLN A 372 24.72 8.58 -10.64
C GLN A 372 24.16 7.20 -10.20
N LEU A 373 23.07 6.74 -10.77
CA LEU A 373 22.47 5.43 -10.53
C LEU A 373 22.83 4.39 -11.61
N GLY A 374 23.93 4.61 -12.38
CA GLY A 374 24.42 3.66 -13.37
C GLY A 374 23.58 3.58 -14.64
N GLY A 375 22.93 4.65 -15.03
CA GLY A 375 22.15 4.75 -16.29
C GLY A 375 20.77 4.06 -16.23
N LYS A 376 20.37 3.48 -15.09
CA LYS A 376 19.05 2.81 -14.93
C LYS A 376 17.98 3.80 -14.55
N VAL A 377 17.29 4.33 -15.54
CA VAL A 377 16.27 5.38 -15.39
C VAL A 377 15.12 4.97 -14.47
N GLY A 378 14.74 3.69 -14.42
CA GLY A 378 13.59 3.19 -13.66
C GLY A 378 13.63 3.37 -12.14
N ILE A 379 14.76 3.81 -11.56
CA ILE A 379 14.96 3.91 -10.10
C ILE A 379 15.05 5.37 -9.64
N ALA A 380 15.17 6.28 -10.57
CA ALA A 380 15.47 7.68 -10.32
C ALA A 380 14.33 8.54 -9.69
N PRO A 381 13.01 8.24 -9.79
CA PRO A 381 11.97 9.22 -9.43
C PRO A 381 12.07 9.74 -8.00
N ARG A 382 12.25 8.86 -7.01
CA ARG A 382 12.32 9.25 -5.60
C ARG A 382 13.49 10.21 -5.32
N LEU A 383 14.67 9.84 -5.80
CA LEU A 383 15.88 10.63 -5.57
C LEU A 383 15.82 11.94 -6.36
N TYR A 384 15.40 11.88 -7.62
CA TYR A 384 15.21 13.04 -8.48
C TYR A 384 14.28 14.07 -7.86
N LEU A 385 13.07 13.64 -7.42
CA LEU A 385 12.09 14.54 -6.82
C LEU A 385 12.56 15.11 -5.47
N LYS A 386 13.23 14.30 -4.65
CA LYS A 386 13.84 14.79 -3.42
C LYS A 386 14.89 15.88 -3.71
N LYS A 387 15.81 15.64 -4.65
CA LYS A 387 16.84 16.60 -5.04
C LYS A 387 16.24 17.86 -5.65
N LEU A 388 15.25 17.71 -6.53
CA LEU A 388 14.54 18.83 -7.12
C LEU A 388 13.90 19.73 -6.02
N VAL A 389 13.18 19.16 -5.08
CA VAL A 389 12.50 19.93 -4.04
C VAL A 389 13.49 20.52 -3.05
N SER A 390 14.31 19.67 -2.37
CA SER A 390 15.14 20.10 -1.25
C SER A 390 16.36 20.90 -1.68
N ASP A 391 17.02 20.51 -2.77
CA ASP A 391 18.31 21.07 -3.13
C ASP A 391 18.20 22.18 -4.19
N VAL A 392 17.09 22.22 -4.92
CA VAL A 392 16.89 23.22 -5.98
C VAL A 392 15.77 24.20 -5.63
N LEU A 393 14.51 23.75 -5.56
CA LEU A 393 13.35 24.64 -5.40
C LEU A 393 13.34 25.35 -4.05
N ASP A 394 13.61 24.65 -2.95
CA ASP A 394 13.69 25.25 -1.61
C ASP A 394 14.80 26.32 -1.54
N ARG A 395 15.95 26.09 -2.20
CA ARG A 395 17.04 27.06 -2.19
C ARG A 395 16.76 28.27 -3.08
N ILE A 396 16.12 28.06 -4.24
CA ILE A 396 15.65 29.19 -5.09
C ILE A 396 14.66 30.07 -4.30
N ASP A 397 13.77 29.45 -3.53
CA ASP A 397 12.75 30.16 -2.76
C ASP A 397 13.35 30.96 -1.58
N GLN A 398 14.34 30.37 -0.88
CA GLN A 398 14.91 30.93 0.36
C GLN A 398 16.05 31.93 0.12
N PHE A 399 16.84 31.75 -0.94
CA PHE A 399 18.06 32.53 -1.19
C PHE A 399 17.96 33.31 -2.50
N PRO A 400 17.82 34.65 -2.45
CA PRO A 400 17.67 35.49 -3.63
C PRO A 400 18.80 35.41 -4.66
N ASP A 401 20.01 35.12 -4.22
CA ASP A 401 21.24 35.03 -5.02
C ASP A 401 21.54 33.60 -5.50
N PHE A 402 20.76 32.60 -5.08
CA PHE A 402 21.01 31.22 -5.48
C PHE A 402 20.57 30.97 -6.93
N ASP A 403 21.52 30.58 -7.78
CA ASP A 403 21.30 30.03 -9.12
C ASP A 403 21.75 28.57 -9.14
N PRO A 404 20.84 27.59 -9.39
CA PRO A 404 21.22 26.18 -9.34
C PRO A 404 22.26 25.78 -10.39
N ARG A 405 22.37 26.50 -11.53
CA ARG A 405 23.40 26.23 -12.53
C ARG A 405 24.79 26.64 -12.08
N ALA A 406 24.87 27.68 -11.26
CA ALA A 406 26.14 28.21 -10.78
C ALA A 406 26.56 27.62 -9.42
N HIS A 407 25.60 27.35 -8.54
CA HIS A 407 25.84 27.08 -7.13
C HIS A 407 25.51 25.65 -6.67
N TYR A 408 24.94 24.81 -7.54
CA TYR A 408 24.58 23.45 -7.18
C TYR A 408 25.29 22.41 -8.04
N ALA A 409 26.05 21.52 -7.39
CA ALA A 409 26.57 20.32 -8.01
C ALA A 409 25.85 19.10 -7.39
N LEU A 410 25.28 18.27 -8.25
CA LEU A 410 24.56 17.06 -7.78
C LEU A 410 25.53 16.14 -7.05
N THR A 411 25.22 15.88 -5.78
CA THR A 411 25.89 14.87 -4.96
C THR A 411 24.87 13.82 -4.51
N VAL A 412 25.25 12.54 -4.57
CA VAL A 412 24.43 11.42 -4.11
C VAL A 412 25.26 10.62 -3.12
N SER A 413 24.91 10.70 -1.83
CA SER A 413 25.54 9.90 -0.78
C SER A 413 24.91 8.52 -0.66
N ASP A 414 25.68 7.53 -0.17
CA ASP A 414 25.15 6.17 0.06
C ASP A 414 24.04 6.15 1.12
N THR A 415 23.99 7.14 2.01
CA THR A 415 22.94 7.27 3.03
C THR A 415 21.60 7.70 2.45
N GLU A 416 21.59 8.35 1.29
CA GLU A 416 20.37 8.77 0.59
C GLU A 416 19.76 7.64 -0.26
N LEU A 417 20.55 6.60 -0.55
CA LEU A 417 20.13 5.48 -1.38
C LEU A 417 19.45 4.40 -0.53
N THR A 418 18.37 3.86 -1.04
CA THR A 418 17.79 2.62 -0.54
C THR A 418 18.74 1.45 -0.77
N ARG A 419 18.50 0.33 -0.09
CA ARG A 419 19.28 -0.89 -0.29
C ARG A 419 19.31 -1.35 -1.76
N SER A 420 18.18 -1.22 -2.45
CA SER A 420 18.05 -1.56 -3.88
C SER A 420 18.85 -0.62 -4.78
N GLU A 421 18.77 0.69 -4.53
CA GLU A 421 19.51 1.71 -5.28
C GLU A 421 21.03 1.55 -5.10
N ARG A 422 21.49 1.22 -3.88
CA ARG A 422 22.90 0.90 -3.60
C ARG A 422 23.39 -0.34 -4.35
N ALA A 423 22.61 -1.42 -4.33
CA ALA A 423 22.96 -2.65 -5.03
C ALA A 423 23.12 -2.42 -6.55
N MET A 424 22.30 -1.54 -7.13
CA MET A 424 22.37 -1.23 -8.56
C MET A 424 23.54 -0.29 -8.91
N ARG A 425 23.86 0.65 -8.02
CA ARG A 425 25.06 1.50 -8.16
C ARG A 425 26.34 0.65 -8.12
N GLY A 426 26.40 -0.34 -7.23
CA GLY A 426 27.52 -1.28 -7.12
C GLY A 426 27.68 -2.20 -8.32
N ALA A 427 26.58 -2.64 -8.95
CA ALA A 427 26.61 -3.50 -10.13
C ALA A 427 27.17 -2.81 -11.39
N SER A 428 27.12 -1.48 -11.46
CA SER A 428 27.72 -0.70 -12.57
C SER A 428 29.22 -0.46 -12.42
N HIS A 429 29.80 -0.79 -11.28
CA HIS A 429 31.23 -0.64 -10.99
C HIS A 429 31.99 -1.97 -10.95
N HIS A 430 31.35 -3.08 -11.29
CA HIS A 430 32.08 -4.33 -11.52
C HIS A 430 32.78 -4.23 -12.88
N PRO A 431 34.12 -4.37 -12.92
CA PRO A 431 34.82 -4.60 -14.18
C PRO A 431 34.21 -5.86 -14.79
N GLY A 432 34.01 -5.84 -16.11
CA GLY A 432 33.49 -6.98 -16.87
C GLY A 432 34.26 -8.28 -16.56
N PRO A 433 33.74 -9.46 -16.95
CA PRO A 433 34.40 -10.72 -16.70
C PRO A 433 35.84 -10.62 -17.21
N LEU A 434 36.79 -11.03 -16.34
CA LEU A 434 38.19 -11.14 -16.72
C LEU A 434 38.27 -11.96 -18.01
N PRO A 435 39.11 -11.61 -18.99
CA PRO A 435 39.28 -12.37 -20.20
C PRO A 435 39.66 -13.81 -19.81
N GLU A 436 38.92 -14.79 -20.37
CA GLU A 436 39.22 -16.19 -20.22
C GLU A 436 40.65 -16.44 -20.76
N GLY A 437 41.61 -16.69 -19.89
CA GLY A 437 42.97 -17.04 -20.30
C GLY A 437 44.13 -16.79 -19.38
N GLU A 438 43.93 -16.28 -18.15
CA GLU A 438 45.04 -16.23 -17.18
C GLU A 438 45.12 -17.54 -16.39
N GLY A 439 46.21 -18.32 -16.64
CA GLY A 439 46.49 -19.57 -16.01
C GLY A 439 46.81 -19.40 -14.51
N GLU A 440 46.65 -20.50 -13.76
CA GLU A 440 46.85 -20.58 -12.29
C GLU A 440 48.23 -20.07 -11.82
N GLU A 441 49.25 -20.18 -12.65
CA GLU A 441 50.61 -19.68 -12.35
C GLU A 441 50.73 -18.16 -12.28
N GLU A 442 49.86 -17.41 -12.93
CA GLU A 442 49.89 -15.95 -12.93
C GLU A 442 49.12 -15.34 -11.73
N ARG A 443 48.19 -16.10 -11.16
CA ARG A 443 47.48 -15.75 -9.91
C ARG A 443 48.38 -15.82 -8.70
N LEU A 444 49.25 -16.83 -8.66
CA LEU A 444 50.25 -17.03 -7.58
C LEU A 444 51.30 -15.93 -7.56
N ARG A 445 51.64 -15.34 -8.71
CA ARG A 445 52.63 -14.23 -8.80
C ARG A 445 52.08 -12.90 -8.31
N ARG A 446 50.75 -12.73 -8.24
CA ARG A 446 50.11 -11.47 -7.77
C ARG A 446 49.72 -11.49 -6.28
N GLY A 447 50.00 -12.59 -5.54
CA GLY A 447 49.78 -12.67 -4.08
C GLY A 447 48.28 -12.70 -3.70
N ILE A 448 47.40 -13.20 -4.58
CA ILE A 448 45.97 -13.34 -4.25
C ILE A 448 45.81 -14.71 -3.60
N VAL A 449 45.64 -14.70 -2.28
CA VAL A 449 45.35 -15.92 -1.47
C VAL A 449 43.86 -16.24 -1.59
N GLY A 450 43.53 -17.46 -1.92
CA GLY A 450 42.11 -17.93 -1.98
C GLY A 450 41.52 -18.08 -0.58
N ILE A 451 40.17 -18.04 -0.51
CA ILE A 451 39.43 -18.15 0.76
C ILE A 451 39.65 -19.49 1.48
N ASP A 452 40.16 -20.52 0.78
CA ASP A 452 40.39 -21.86 1.31
C ASP A 452 41.70 -22.02 2.13
N ASP A 453 42.54 -20.98 2.18
CA ASP A 453 43.82 -20.97 2.91
C ASP A 453 43.76 -20.37 4.31
N ILE A 454 42.54 -20.05 4.82
CA ILE A 454 42.38 -19.51 6.19
C ILE A 454 42.08 -20.67 7.15
N GLU A 455 43.12 -21.21 7.80
CA GLU A 455 42.95 -22.06 8.99
C GLU A 455 42.37 -21.25 10.14
N LEU A 456 41.21 -21.67 10.64
CA LEU A 456 40.60 -21.14 11.87
C LEU A 456 41.39 -21.68 13.08
N PRO A 457 41.81 -20.83 14.04
CA PRO A 457 42.43 -21.30 15.28
C PRO A 457 41.38 -22.09 16.11
N GLN A 458 41.88 -23.17 16.73
CA GLN A 458 41.11 -24.09 17.60
C GLN A 458 40.60 -23.41 18.87
#